data_b00df8861f2048c9a3711728837036bc
#
_entry.id   b00df8861f2048c9a3711728837036bc
#
_cell.length_a   1.000
_cell.length_b   1.000
_cell.length_c   1.000
_cell.angle_alpha   90.00
_cell.angle_beta   90.00
_cell.angle_gamma   90.00
#
_symmetry.space_group_name_H-M   'P 1'
#
loop_
_entity.id
_entity.type
_entity.pdbx_description
1 polymer ?
#
loop_
_entity_poly.entity_id
_entity_poly.type
_entity_poly.pdbx_seq_one_letter_code
_entity_poly.pdbx_strand_id
1 'polypeptide(L)'
;MTDMKTTFLGLLLLTATAISAQEQARTFQLADAPRYSEETGYGYDLAPTPEKGSKAPFFFSVRVPDGNYKVTVRLGSKKQAGVTTVRGESRRLFIDNLPTRKGQFTEETFIINKRNPRISDKESVRIKPREKTKLNWDD
;
A
#
# COMPACT_ATOMS: atom_id res chain seq x y z
N MET A 1 23.08 -36.47 -63.43
CA MET A 1 23.72 -35.45 -62.57
C MET A 1 22.64 -34.45 -62.21
N THR A 2 21.98 -34.66 -61.09
CA THR A 2 20.81 -33.88 -60.67
C THR A 2 21.10 -33.29 -59.31
N ASP A 3 21.28 -31.95 -59.25
CA ASP A 3 21.51 -31.20 -58.04
C ASP A 3 20.21 -31.07 -57.25
N MET A 4 20.20 -31.61 -56.08
CA MET A 4 19.08 -31.48 -55.13
C MET A 4 19.41 -30.35 -54.14
N LYS A 5 18.87 -29.16 -54.37
CA LYS A 5 18.94 -28.02 -53.48
C LYS A 5 17.96 -28.20 -52.33
N THR A 6 18.46 -28.54 -51.15
CA THR A 6 17.67 -28.63 -49.92
C THR A 6 17.49 -27.24 -49.36
N THR A 7 16.27 -26.70 -49.45
CA THR A 7 15.91 -25.43 -48.82
C THR A 7 15.53 -25.70 -47.37
N PHE A 8 16.38 -25.24 -46.42
CA PHE A 8 16.10 -25.28 -45.01
C PHE A 8 15.17 -24.10 -44.65
N LEU A 9 13.91 -24.39 -44.38
CA LEU A 9 12.95 -23.42 -43.88
C LEU A 9 13.06 -23.38 -42.37
N GLY A 10 13.80 -22.39 -41.83
CA GLY A 10 13.94 -22.15 -40.38
C GLY A 10 12.62 -21.64 -39.80
N LEU A 11 11.95 -22.46 -39.01
CA LEU A 11 10.78 -22.08 -38.23
C LEU A 11 11.24 -21.29 -37.00
N LEU A 12 11.11 -19.97 -37.04
CA LEU A 12 11.36 -19.08 -35.91
C LEU A 12 10.21 -19.18 -34.93
N LEU A 13 10.37 -19.96 -33.86
CA LEU A 13 9.40 -20.05 -32.77
C LEU A 13 9.52 -18.79 -31.86
N LEU A 14 8.60 -17.85 -32.03
CA LEU A 14 8.47 -16.69 -31.12
C LEU A 14 7.76 -17.16 -29.83
N THR A 15 8.51 -17.48 -28.80
CA THR A 15 7.95 -17.70 -27.46
C THR A 15 7.64 -16.37 -26.81
N ALA A 16 6.38 -15.97 -26.80
CA ALA A 16 5.89 -14.85 -26.00
C ALA A 16 5.90 -15.29 -24.54
N THR A 17 6.89 -14.85 -23.76
CA THR A 17 6.87 -14.96 -22.31
C THR A 17 5.87 -13.95 -21.77
N ALA A 18 4.69 -14.42 -21.35
CA ALA A 18 3.76 -13.61 -20.58
C ALA A 18 4.40 -13.32 -19.24
N ILE A 19 4.85 -12.08 -19.03
CA ILE A 19 5.25 -11.57 -17.70
C ILE A 19 3.95 -11.39 -16.94
N SER A 20 3.55 -12.39 -16.15
CA SER A 20 2.50 -12.19 -15.15
C SER A 20 3.09 -11.29 -14.07
N ALA A 21 2.53 -10.09 -13.93
CA ALA A 21 2.80 -9.24 -12.78
C ALA A 21 2.36 -10.01 -11.53
N GLN A 22 3.31 -10.58 -10.81
CA GLN A 22 3.05 -11.29 -9.58
C GLN A 22 2.63 -10.26 -8.54
N GLU A 23 1.37 -10.31 -8.12
CA GLU A 23 0.81 -9.45 -7.09
C GLU A 23 1.52 -9.78 -5.77
N GLN A 24 2.52 -8.97 -5.41
CA GLN A 24 3.35 -9.20 -4.23
C GLN A 24 2.63 -8.64 -3.00
N ALA A 25 1.98 -9.51 -2.24
CA ALA A 25 1.38 -9.15 -0.97
C ALA A 25 2.48 -8.87 0.08
N ARG A 26 2.32 -7.76 0.82
CA ARG A 26 3.17 -7.40 1.97
C ARG A 26 2.32 -7.40 3.23
N THR A 27 2.85 -7.98 4.30
CA THR A 27 2.16 -8.03 5.61
C THR A 27 3.01 -7.32 6.66
N PHE A 28 2.36 -6.48 7.46
CA PHE A 28 3.00 -5.71 8.52
C PHE A 28 2.36 -6.04 9.87
N GLN A 29 3.20 -6.34 10.86
CA GLN A 29 2.77 -6.53 12.25
C GLN A 29 2.97 -5.21 13.00
N LEU A 30 1.88 -4.54 13.36
CA LEU A 30 1.98 -3.23 14.03
C LEU A 30 2.69 -3.33 15.39
N ALA A 31 2.56 -4.45 16.10
CA ALA A 31 3.18 -4.60 17.42
C ALA A 31 4.71 -4.47 17.42
N ASP A 32 5.34 -4.84 16.32
CA ASP A 32 6.80 -4.89 16.17
C ASP A 32 7.29 -3.94 15.06
N ALA A 33 6.44 -3.05 14.60
CA ALA A 33 6.76 -2.15 13.51
C ALA A 33 7.75 -1.05 13.97
N PRO A 34 8.76 -0.72 13.14
CA PRO A 34 9.71 0.33 13.44
C PRO A 34 9.09 1.73 13.28
N ARG A 35 9.88 2.75 13.57
CA ARG A 35 9.62 4.09 13.04
C ARG A 35 9.86 4.09 11.53
N TYR A 36 9.01 4.82 10.83
CA TYR A 36 9.20 4.99 9.38
C TYR A 36 10.55 5.65 9.08
N SER A 37 11.22 5.14 8.09
CA SER A 37 12.39 5.75 7.45
C SER A 37 12.39 5.45 5.96
N GLU A 38 13.11 6.22 5.20
CA GLU A 38 13.30 5.98 3.75
C GLU A 38 13.95 4.61 3.48
N GLU A 39 14.77 4.14 4.40
CA GLU A 39 15.44 2.84 4.31
C GLU A 39 14.47 1.68 4.55
N THR A 40 13.67 1.73 5.60
CA THR A 40 12.69 0.69 5.91
C THR A 40 11.48 0.72 4.96
N GLY A 41 11.08 1.91 4.53
CA GLY A 41 9.95 2.13 3.64
C GLY A 41 8.60 1.82 4.29
N TYR A 42 8.53 1.62 5.62
CA TYR A 42 7.29 1.45 6.37
C TYR A 42 7.51 1.70 7.85
N GLY A 43 6.45 2.00 8.58
CA GLY A 43 6.50 2.12 10.04
C GLY A 43 5.59 3.18 10.60
N TYR A 44 5.69 3.38 11.92
CA TYR A 44 5.01 4.47 12.62
C TYR A 44 5.57 5.82 12.21
N ASP A 45 4.70 6.75 11.85
CA ASP A 45 5.08 8.03 11.27
C ASP A 45 4.34 9.20 11.93
N LEU A 46 4.80 10.44 11.70
CA LEU A 46 4.14 11.73 12.00
C LEU A 46 3.81 12.02 13.48
N ALA A 47 3.69 11.01 14.31
CA ALA A 47 3.46 11.10 15.73
C ALA A 47 4.39 10.15 16.47
N PRO A 48 4.56 10.27 17.79
CA PRO A 48 5.28 9.27 18.56
C PRO A 48 4.70 7.87 18.33
N THR A 49 5.56 6.86 18.35
CA THR A 49 5.11 5.46 18.34
C THR A 49 4.15 5.25 19.53
N PRO A 50 2.95 4.69 19.31
CA PRO A 50 2.01 4.51 20.40
C PRO A 50 2.56 3.51 21.42
N GLU A 51 2.36 3.82 22.69
CA GLU A 51 2.64 2.86 23.76
C GLU A 51 1.69 1.67 23.67
N LYS A 52 2.16 0.52 24.10
CA LYS A 52 1.36 -0.71 24.08
C LYS A 52 0.07 -0.55 24.89
N GLY A 53 -1.06 -0.73 24.22
CA GLY A 53 -2.38 -0.54 24.83
C GLY A 53 -2.89 0.89 24.84
N SER A 54 -2.14 1.84 24.28
CA SER A 54 -2.60 3.22 24.07
C SER A 54 -3.85 3.24 23.22
N LYS A 55 -4.76 4.18 23.55
CA LYS A 55 -5.93 4.52 22.73
C LYS A 55 -5.69 5.76 21.86
N ALA A 56 -4.50 6.34 21.94
CA ALA A 56 -4.14 7.48 21.13
C ALA A 56 -4.12 7.08 19.65
N PRO A 57 -4.58 7.96 18.76
CA PRO A 57 -4.44 7.73 17.32
C PRO A 57 -2.97 7.70 16.94
N PHE A 58 -2.64 6.91 15.94
CA PHE A 58 -1.31 6.83 15.37
C PHE A 58 -1.38 6.83 13.85
N PHE A 59 -0.25 7.09 13.22
CA PHE A 59 -0.08 7.01 11.78
C PHE A 59 0.86 5.88 11.45
N PHE A 60 0.55 5.18 10.38
CA PHE A 60 1.37 4.11 9.85
C PHE A 60 1.53 4.32 8.35
N SER A 61 2.76 4.54 7.93
CA SER A 61 3.10 4.82 6.53
C SER A 61 3.75 3.62 5.87
N VAL A 62 3.45 3.44 4.60
CA VAL A 62 4.06 2.41 3.76
C VAL A 62 4.44 3.03 2.42
N ARG A 63 5.72 2.93 2.06
CA ARG A 63 6.21 3.41 0.78
C ARG A 63 5.84 2.44 -0.33
N VAL A 64 5.09 2.93 -1.29
CA VAL A 64 4.66 2.19 -2.46
C VAL A 64 4.70 3.08 -3.71
N PRO A 65 4.88 2.53 -4.91
CA PRO A 65 4.69 3.27 -6.17
C PRO A 65 3.28 3.82 -6.31
N ASP A 66 3.06 4.69 -7.28
CA ASP A 66 1.70 5.12 -7.62
C ASP A 66 0.88 3.93 -8.13
N GLY A 67 -0.36 3.84 -7.69
CA GLY A 67 -1.21 2.72 -8.05
C GLY A 67 -2.40 2.51 -7.12
N ASN A 68 -3.13 1.45 -7.35
CA ASN A 68 -4.26 1.03 -6.53
C ASN A 68 -3.84 -0.14 -5.66
N TYR A 69 -4.09 -0.05 -4.36
CA TYR A 69 -3.70 -1.05 -3.38
C TYR A 69 -4.91 -1.59 -2.64
N LYS A 70 -5.05 -2.89 -2.66
CA LYS A 70 -5.99 -3.58 -1.79
C LYS A 70 -5.35 -3.75 -0.41
N VAL A 71 -5.93 -3.10 0.58
CA VAL A 71 -5.45 -3.12 1.96
C VAL A 71 -6.41 -3.92 2.81
N THR A 72 -5.89 -4.93 3.50
CA THR A 72 -6.65 -5.69 4.49
C THR A 72 -6.08 -5.39 5.87
N VAL A 73 -6.93 -4.98 6.79
CA VAL A 73 -6.57 -4.73 8.19
C VAL A 73 -7.24 -5.76 9.08
N ARG A 74 -6.47 -6.35 9.98
CA ARG A 74 -6.99 -7.25 11.00
C ARG A 74 -7.07 -6.51 12.34
N LEU A 75 -8.29 -6.31 12.80
CA LEU A 75 -8.62 -5.52 13.98
C LEU A 75 -9.07 -6.41 15.12
N GLY A 76 -8.72 -6.06 16.36
CA GLY A 76 -9.09 -6.80 17.56
C GLY A 76 -7.95 -7.00 18.54
N SER A 77 -8.28 -7.50 19.73
CA SER A 77 -7.30 -7.76 20.77
C SER A 77 -7.67 -9.02 21.56
N LYS A 78 -6.66 -9.84 21.89
CA LYS A 78 -6.84 -10.98 22.80
C LYS A 78 -7.20 -10.55 24.22
N LYS A 79 -6.81 -9.32 24.60
CA LYS A 79 -6.85 -8.89 26.00
C LYS A 79 -8.05 -8.01 26.35
N GLN A 80 -8.58 -7.25 25.39
CA GLN A 80 -9.64 -6.27 25.63
C GLN A 80 -10.55 -6.09 24.43
N ALA A 81 -11.77 -5.63 24.67
CA ALA A 81 -12.66 -5.11 23.64
C ALA A 81 -12.16 -3.73 23.18
N GLY A 82 -12.52 -3.33 21.97
CA GLY A 82 -12.15 -2.02 21.44
C GLY A 82 -13.11 -1.53 20.38
N VAL A 83 -12.92 -0.28 19.99
CA VAL A 83 -13.59 0.33 18.85
C VAL A 83 -12.49 0.96 17.99
N THR A 84 -12.49 0.66 16.70
CA THR A 84 -11.44 1.12 15.78
C THR A 84 -12.02 1.90 14.62
N THR A 85 -11.42 3.04 14.34
CA THR A 85 -11.67 3.86 13.15
C THR A 85 -10.40 3.86 12.32
N VAL A 86 -10.52 3.59 11.02
CA VAL A 86 -9.40 3.61 10.08
C VAL A 86 -9.62 4.69 9.02
N ARG A 87 -8.65 5.55 8.90
CA ARG A 87 -8.54 6.55 7.84
C ARG A 87 -7.29 6.27 7.03
N GLY A 88 -7.36 6.53 5.75
CA GLY A 88 -6.20 6.42 4.87
C GLY A 88 -6.24 7.52 3.85
N GLU A 89 -5.28 7.50 2.95
CA GLU A 89 -5.05 8.64 2.09
C GLU A 89 -5.03 9.89 2.98
N SER A 90 -5.32 11.03 2.61
CA SER A 90 -5.20 12.15 3.54
C SER A 90 -6.27 12.21 4.65
N ARG A 91 -7.48 11.83 4.37
CA ARG A 91 -8.59 11.95 5.34
C ARG A 91 -9.75 11.00 5.07
N ARG A 92 -9.63 10.16 4.07
CA ARG A 92 -10.71 9.27 3.68
C ARG A 92 -11.01 8.28 4.80
N LEU A 93 -12.26 8.22 5.21
CA LEU A 93 -12.75 7.28 6.19
C LEU A 93 -13.04 5.94 5.50
N PHE A 94 -12.36 4.88 5.91
CA PHE A 94 -12.58 3.54 5.41
C PHE A 94 -13.36 2.67 6.38
N ILE A 95 -13.09 2.81 7.66
CA ILE A 95 -13.76 2.06 8.72
C ILE A 95 -14.17 3.06 9.80
N ASP A 96 -15.44 3.07 10.16
CA ASP A 96 -15.96 3.96 11.20
C ASP A 96 -16.44 3.16 12.40
N ASN A 97 -15.86 3.45 13.55
CA ASN A 97 -16.27 2.96 14.86
C ASN A 97 -16.58 1.45 14.92
N LEU A 98 -15.76 0.61 14.28
CA LEU A 98 -15.92 -0.83 14.26
C LEU A 98 -15.66 -1.42 15.66
N PRO A 99 -16.67 -2.00 16.32
CA PRO A 99 -16.50 -2.63 17.63
C PRO A 99 -15.89 -4.01 17.48
N THR A 100 -14.96 -4.36 18.36
CA THR A 100 -14.40 -5.70 18.47
C THR A 100 -14.50 -6.17 19.92
N ARG A 101 -14.90 -7.44 20.14
CA ARG A 101 -14.95 -8.03 21.47
C ARG A 101 -13.57 -8.59 21.87
N LYS A 102 -13.33 -8.71 23.18
CA LYS A 102 -12.14 -9.38 23.70
C LYS A 102 -12.00 -10.79 23.09
N GLY A 103 -10.83 -11.09 22.55
CA GLY A 103 -10.51 -12.38 21.94
C GLY A 103 -11.01 -12.56 20.50
N GLN A 104 -11.75 -11.61 19.98
CA GLN A 104 -12.25 -11.64 18.60
C GLN A 104 -11.43 -10.74 17.69
N PHE A 105 -11.29 -11.17 16.43
CA PHE A 105 -10.63 -10.42 15.38
C PHE A 105 -11.57 -10.33 14.18
N THR A 106 -11.56 -9.17 13.55
CA THR A 106 -12.30 -8.90 12.30
C THR A 106 -11.31 -8.44 11.24
N GLU A 107 -11.50 -8.89 10.03
CA GLU A 107 -10.71 -8.43 8.88
C GLU A 107 -11.59 -7.57 7.99
N GLU A 108 -11.08 -6.39 7.66
CA GLU A 108 -11.73 -5.44 6.79
C GLU A 108 -10.81 -5.11 5.61
N THR A 109 -11.38 -5.00 4.43
CA THR A 109 -10.62 -4.76 3.19
C THR A 109 -11.16 -3.54 2.46
N PHE A 110 -10.26 -2.68 2.00
CA PHE A 110 -10.58 -1.49 1.22
C PHE A 110 -9.51 -1.20 0.17
N ILE A 111 -9.79 -0.27 -0.72
CA ILE A 111 -8.86 0.14 -1.78
C ILE A 111 -8.33 1.53 -1.49
N ILE A 112 -7.01 1.66 -1.52
CA ILE A 112 -6.28 2.93 -1.46
C ILE A 112 -5.73 3.25 -2.85
N ASN A 113 -5.82 4.53 -3.24
CA ASN A 113 -5.28 5.01 -4.50
C ASN A 113 -4.10 5.93 -4.21
N LYS A 114 -2.87 5.40 -4.30
CA LYS A 114 -1.66 6.19 -4.21
C LYS A 114 -1.44 6.95 -5.51
N ARG A 115 -1.33 8.27 -5.42
CA ARG A 115 -1.09 9.15 -6.56
C ARG A 115 -0.11 10.25 -6.19
N ASN A 116 0.66 10.71 -7.16
CA ASN A 116 1.47 11.90 -7.02
C ASN A 116 0.76 13.13 -7.63
N PRO A 117 1.17 14.35 -7.27
CA PRO A 117 0.56 15.58 -7.80
C PRO A 117 0.87 15.85 -9.26
N ARG A 118 1.68 15.05 -9.93
CA ARG A 118 2.06 15.23 -11.34
C ARG A 118 0.92 14.81 -12.26
N ILE A 119 0.45 15.72 -13.08
CA ILE A 119 -0.62 15.48 -14.07
C ILE A 119 -0.01 15.03 -15.40
N SER A 120 1.08 15.70 -15.81
CA SER A 120 1.83 15.41 -17.04
C SER A 120 3.30 15.79 -16.87
N ASP A 121 4.09 15.63 -17.92
CA ASP A 121 5.50 16.06 -17.90
C ASP A 121 5.67 17.58 -17.73
N LYS A 122 4.63 18.35 -17.99
CA LYS A 122 4.64 19.81 -17.95
C LYS A 122 3.73 20.40 -16.87
N GLU A 123 2.85 19.59 -16.29
CA GLU A 123 1.81 20.07 -15.39
C GLU A 123 1.72 19.24 -14.12
N SER A 124 1.52 19.93 -13.02
CA SER A 124 1.27 19.33 -11.71
C SER A 124 0.20 20.11 -10.94
N VAL A 125 -0.42 19.47 -9.96
CA VAL A 125 -1.32 20.15 -9.03
C VAL A 125 -0.54 21.22 -8.29
N ARG A 126 -1.01 22.48 -8.34
CA ARG A 126 -0.38 23.59 -7.62
C ARG A 126 -0.80 23.55 -6.15
N ILE A 127 0.13 23.13 -5.31
CA ILE A 127 -0.05 23.12 -3.86
C ILE A 127 0.18 24.53 -3.32
N LYS A 128 -0.79 25.07 -2.59
CA LYS A 128 -0.63 26.36 -1.91
C LYS A 128 0.39 26.23 -0.75
N PRO A 129 1.14 27.30 -0.40
CA PRO A 129 2.13 27.24 0.67
C PRO A 129 1.59 26.67 1.99
N ARG A 130 0.34 27.01 2.35
CA ARG A 130 -0.36 26.51 3.55
C ARG A 130 -0.71 25.00 3.48
N GLU A 131 -0.59 24.39 2.33
CA GLU A 131 -0.95 22.99 2.08
C GLU A 131 0.26 22.08 2.06
N LYS A 132 1.47 22.66 1.91
CA LYS A 132 2.73 21.91 1.88
C LYS A 132 3.05 21.19 3.18
N THR A 133 2.47 21.63 4.29
CA THR A 133 2.63 21.00 5.62
C THR A 133 1.48 20.05 5.97
N LYS A 134 0.47 19.97 5.13
CA LYS A 134 -0.58 18.98 5.32
C LYS A 134 -0.08 17.66 4.79
N LEU A 135 -0.17 16.66 5.63
CA LEU A 135 -0.02 15.28 5.25
C LEU A 135 -0.85 15.04 4.01
N ASN A 136 -0.26 14.58 2.87
CA ASN A 136 -1.14 13.99 1.89
C ASN A 136 -1.03 14.40 0.44
N TRP A 137 -0.06 15.15 0.07
CA TRP A 137 0.06 15.48 -1.35
C TRP A 137 0.98 14.51 -2.10
N ASP A 138 1.61 13.60 -1.34
CA ASP A 138 2.45 12.51 -1.83
C ASP A 138 1.84 11.13 -1.56
N ASP A 139 0.58 11.09 -1.12
CA ASP A 139 -0.16 9.84 -0.86
C ASP A 139 -0.88 9.32 -2.11
#